data_a83ca6620cc7a17a038758a20d631288
#
_entry.id   a83ca6620cc7a17a038758a20d631288
#
_cell.length_a   1.000
_cell.length_b   1.000
_cell.length_c   1.000
_cell.angle_alpha   90.00
_cell.angle_beta   90.00
_cell.angle_gamma   90.00
#
_symmetry.space_group_name_H-M   'P 1'
#
loop_
_entity.id
_entity.type
_entity.pdbx_description
1 polymer ?
#
loop_
_entity_poly.entity_id
_entity_poly.type
_entity_poly.pdbx_seq_one_letter_code
_entity_poly.pdbx_strand_id
1 'polypeptide(L)'
;MKRMLQPFQFKNGVELHNRLVLAPMTHYSSEPTGEVSEHELAYYRKRAKNVGLAITACAYVTEDGKGFPNAFGVNDDKFIPGLRQLAESLRAEGAKAILQIFHAGRMSPPELVPNEQPVSASAIAPVREGAATPRALETEEVEAIIEAFGEATRRA
;
A
#
# COMPACT_ATOMS: atom_id res chain seq x y z
N MET A 1 1.55 -29.28 9.44
CA MET A 1 0.47 -28.85 8.52
C MET A 1 -0.86 -28.58 9.22
N LYS A 2 -1.39 -29.46 10.09
CA LYS A 2 -2.70 -29.24 10.75
C LYS A 2 -2.88 -27.90 11.46
N ARG A 3 -1.83 -27.33 12.10
CA ARG A 3 -1.94 -26.08 12.86
C ARG A 3 -2.15 -24.84 11.99
N MET A 4 -1.62 -24.79 10.76
CA MET A 4 -1.80 -23.64 9.83
C MET A 4 -3.24 -23.50 9.36
N LEU A 5 -3.98 -24.59 9.29
CA LEU A 5 -5.37 -24.62 8.82
C LEU A 5 -6.38 -24.41 9.96
N GLN A 6 -5.92 -24.25 11.19
CA GLN A 6 -6.82 -23.97 12.33
C GLN A 6 -7.15 -22.47 12.38
N PRO A 7 -8.35 -22.12 12.83
CA PRO A 7 -8.72 -20.73 13.07
C PRO A 7 -7.74 -20.01 14.00
N PHE A 8 -7.69 -18.70 13.85
CA PHE A 8 -6.92 -17.82 14.71
C PHE A 8 -7.75 -16.59 15.08
N GLN A 9 -7.75 -16.22 16.34
CA GLN A 9 -8.41 -15.02 16.83
C GLN A 9 -7.36 -14.02 17.34
N PHE A 10 -7.44 -12.77 16.86
CA PHE A 10 -6.66 -11.66 17.39
C PHE A 10 -7.23 -11.19 18.74
N LYS A 11 -6.43 -10.49 19.53
CA LYS A 11 -6.85 -9.97 20.85
C LYS A 11 -8.04 -9.00 20.78
N ASN A 12 -8.24 -8.33 19.65
CA ASN A 12 -9.38 -7.44 19.37
C ASN A 12 -10.64 -8.18 18.90
N GLY A 13 -10.66 -9.51 18.92
CA GLY A 13 -11.81 -10.32 18.54
C GLY A 13 -11.92 -10.66 17.05
N VAL A 14 -11.06 -10.12 16.17
CA VAL A 14 -11.07 -10.46 14.74
C VAL A 14 -10.64 -11.91 14.55
N GLU A 15 -11.46 -12.69 13.85
CA GLU A 15 -11.21 -14.10 13.57
C GLU A 15 -10.77 -14.32 12.12
N LEU A 16 -9.75 -15.18 11.96
CA LEU A 16 -9.31 -15.74 10.69
C LEU A 16 -9.71 -17.22 10.64
N HIS A 17 -10.21 -17.70 9.51
CA HIS A 17 -10.59 -19.10 9.34
C HIS A 17 -9.37 -20.05 9.27
N ASN A 18 -8.17 -19.52 9.04
CA ASN A 18 -6.90 -20.24 9.14
C ASN A 18 -5.75 -19.24 9.40
N ARG A 19 -4.53 -19.73 9.51
CA ARG A 19 -3.31 -18.95 9.83
C ARG A 19 -2.44 -18.64 8.60
N LEU A 20 -2.99 -18.79 7.39
CA LEU A 20 -2.29 -18.45 6.17
C LEU A 20 -2.51 -16.96 5.87
N VAL A 21 -1.44 -16.27 5.53
CA VAL A 21 -1.46 -14.84 5.20
C VAL A 21 -0.85 -14.66 3.82
N LEU A 22 -1.57 -13.98 2.94
CA LEU A 22 -0.99 -13.42 1.73
C LEU A 22 -0.18 -12.18 2.13
N ALA A 23 1.15 -12.29 2.04
CA ALA A 23 2.04 -11.18 2.37
C ALA A 23 1.92 -10.04 1.34
N PRO A 24 2.17 -8.79 1.74
CA PRO A 24 2.17 -7.67 0.81
C PRO A 24 3.29 -7.82 -0.22
N MET A 25 2.95 -7.62 -1.48
CA MET A 25 3.91 -7.65 -2.59
C MET A 25 3.54 -6.59 -3.61
N THR A 26 4.54 -5.83 -4.05
CA THR A 26 4.43 -4.87 -5.16
C THR A 26 4.38 -5.63 -6.48
N HIS A 27 3.42 -5.33 -7.34
CA HIS A 27 3.27 -6.02 -8.63
C HIS A 27 2.94 -5.09 -9.81
N TYR A 28 3.09 -3.79 -9.69
CA TYR A 28 3.02 -2.80 -10.79
C TYR A 28 1.78 -2.94 -11.69
N SER A 29 0.63 -3.33 -11.13
CA SER A 29 -0.55 -3.72 -11.92
C SER A 29 -1.69 -2.73 -11.89
N SER A 30 -1.59 -1.66 -11.08
CA SER A 30 -2.62 -0.62 -11.02
C SER A 30 -2.55 0.29 -12.24
N GLU A 31 -3.57 1.13 -12.42
CA GLU A 31 -3.57 2.10 -13.51
C GLU A 31 -2.45 3.15 -13.30
N PRO A 32 -1.91 3.75 -14.37
CA PRO A 32 -0.91 4.81 -14.25
C PRO A 32 -1.38 6.00 -13.40
N THR A 33 -2.69 6.25 -13.38
CA THR A 33 -3.37 7.27 -12.58
C THR A 33 -3.46 6.95 -11.10
N GLY A 34 -3.11 5.72 -10.68
CA GLY A 34 -3.15 5.26 -9.30
C GLY A 34 -4.44 4.56 -8.88
N GLU A 35 -5.38 4.34 -9.79
CA GLU A 35 -6.59 3.58 -9.52
C GLU A 35 -6.32 2.07 -9.57
N VAL A 36 -7.11 1.31 -8.82
CA VAL A 36 -7.07 -0.15 -8.84
C VAL A 36 -7.55 -0.65 -10.20
N SER A 37 -6.74 -1.46 -10.89
CA SER A 37 -7.07 -2.02 -12.20
C SER A 37 -7.78 -3.37 -12.09
N GLU A 38 -8.39 -3.83 -13.19
CA GLU A 38 -8.93 -5.19 -13.29
C GLU A 38 -7.83 -6.26 -13.19
N HIS A 39 -6.61 -5.98 -13.62
CA HIS A 39 -5.47 -6.89 -13.45
C HIS A 39 -5.12 -7.08 -11.97
N GLU A 40 -5.17 -6.00 -11.19
CA GLU A 40 -4.99 -6.02 -9.74
C GLU A 40 -6.06 -6.86 -9.06
N LEU A 41 -7.32 -6.61 -9.37
CA LEU A 41 -8.45 -7.39 -8.85
C LEU A 41 -8.33 -8.88 -9.18
N ALA A 42 -7.98 -9.21 -10.43
CA ALA A 42 -7.79 -10.60 -10.87
C ALA A 42 -6.62 -11.28 -10.13
N TYR A 43 -5.52 -10.54 -9.90
CA TYR A 43 -4.39 -11.03 -9.11
C TYR A 43 -4.83 -11.44 -7.70
N TYR A 44 -5.54 -10.55 -7.00
CA TYR A 44 -5.95 -10.78 -5.63
C TYR A 44 -7.04 -11.85 -5.52
N ARG A 45 -8.06 -11.86 -6.37
CA ARG A 45 -9.08 -12.94 -6.41
C ARG A 45 -8.44 -14.32 -6.51
N LYS A 46 -7.42 -14.46 -7.35
CA LYS A 46 -6.72 -15.75 -7.52
C LYS A 46 -5.92 -16.17 -6.30
N ARG A 47 -5.34 -15.21 -5.55
CA ARG A 47 -4.39 -15.47 -4.45
C ARG A 47 -5.02 -15.42 -3.07
N ALA A 48 -6.14 -14.75 -2.92
CA ALA A 48 -6.86 -14.69 -1.64
C ALA A 48 -7.61 -15.99 -1.30
N LYS A 49 -7.75 -16.89 -2.27
CA LYS A 49 -8.40 -18.19 -2.04
C LYS A 49 -7.69 -18.96 -0.94
N ASN A 50 -8.50 -19.42 0.04
CA ASN A 50 -8.04 -20.27 1.13
C ASN A 50 -6.99 -19.64 2.06
N VAL A 51 -6.81 -18.32 2.07
CA VAL A 51 -6.00 -17.63 3.09
C VAL A 51 -6.91 -16.90 4.08
N GLY A 52 -6.53 -16.89 5.36
CA GLY A 52 -7.30 -16.22 6.41
C GLY A 52 -7.17 -14.69 6.34
N LEU A 53 -6.04 -14.19 5.86
CA LEU A 53 -5.73 -12.77 5.77
C LEU A 53 -5.00 -12.47 4.46
N ALA A 54 -5.36 -11.37 3.80
CA ALA A 54 -4.63 -10.84 2.66
C ALA A 54 -4.22 -9.38 2.95
N ILE A 55 -2.92 -9.12 2.84
CA ILE A 55 -2.36 -7.76 2.91
C ILE A 55 -2.04 -7.33 1.48
N THR A 56 -2.54 -6.17 1.08
CA THR A 56 -2.36 -5.68 -0.29
C THR A 56 -0.93 -5.21 -0.56
N ALA A 57 -0.58 -4.96 -1.82
CA ALA A 57 0.52 -4.10 -2.18
C ALA A 57 0.34 -2.73 -1.51
N CYS A 58 1.39 -1.95 -1.45
CA CYS A 58 1.35 -0.68 -0.74
C CYS A 58 0.73 0.44 -1.58
N ALA A 59 -0.19 1.19 -0.95
CA ALA A 59 -0.82 2.39 -1.48
C ALA A 59 -0.09 3.65 -1.01
N TYR A 60 0.26 4.57 -1.90
CA TYR A 60 0.94 5.81 -1.52
C TYR A 60 -0.02 6.80 -0.86
N VAL A 61 0.46 7.45 0.21
CA VAL A 61 -0.32 8.38 1.03
C VAL A 61 -0.23 9.83 0.57
N THR A 62 0.78 10.17 -0.25
CA THR A 62 1.01 11.49 -0.90
C THR A 62 1.64 11.28 -2.26
N GLU A 63 1.50 12.24 -3.18
CA GLU A 63 2.09 12.14 -4.53
C GLU A 63 3.63 12.06 -4.49
N ASP A 64 4.28 12.76 -3.58
CA ASP A 64 5.73 12.71 -3.38
C ASP A 64 6.21 11.43 -2.66
N GLY A 65 5.27 10.62 -2.19
CA GLY A 65 5.51 9.30 -1.60
C GLY A 65 5.39 8.13 -2.57
N LYS A 66 5.11 8.37 -3.87
CA LYS A 66 4.98 7.31 -4.88
C LYS A 66 6.32 6.64 -5.15
N GLY A 67 6.42 5.34 -4.89
CA GLY A 67 7.69 4.61 -4.91
C GLY A 67 7.97 3.82 -6.18
N PHE A 68 6.97 3.62 -7.05
CA PHE A 68 7.12 2.83 -8.29
C PHE A 68 5.97 3.13 -9.26
N PRO A 69 6.16 2.87 -10.57
CA PRO A 69 5.10 3.07 -11.55
C PRO A 69 3.94 2.11 -11.28
N ASN A 70 2.75 2.54 -11.65
CA ASN A 70 1.52 1.78 -11.47
C ASN A 70 1.28 1.32 -10.00
N ALA A 71 1.72 2.14 -9.03
CA ALA A 71 1.27 2.01 -7.66
C ALA A 71 -0.14 2.58 -7.52
N PHE A 72 -1.03 1.93 -6.78
CA PHE A 72 -2.29 2.56 -6.45
C PHE A 72 -2.16 3.54 -5.28
N GLY A 73 -3.00 4.57 -5.30
CA GLY A 73 -3.02 5.63 -4.31
C GLY A 73 -4.08 5.43 -3.24
N VAL A 74 -3.91 6.16 -2.14
CA VAL A 74 -4.90 6.32 -1.08
C VAL A 74 -4.93 7.78 -0.59
N ASN A 75 -4.21 8.66 -1.28
CA ASN A 75 -4.06 10.07 -0.93
C ASN A 75 -5.29 10.94 -1.29
N ASP A 76 -6.26 10.41 -2.02
CA ASP A 76 -7.44 11.15 -2.48
C ASP A 76 -8.69 10.26 -2.37
N ASP A 77 -9.84 10.86 -2.09
CA ASP A 77 -11.14 10.18 -1.96
C ASP A 77 -11.58 9.53 -3.29
N LYS A 78 -11.07 9.99 -4.45
CA LYS A 78 -11.31 9.35 -5.75
C LYS A 78 -10.89 7.90 -5.83
N PHE A 79 -9.95 7.47 -4.98
CA PHE A 79 -9.47 6.07 -4.95
C PHE A 79 -10.36 5.13 -4.12
N ILE A 80 -11.24 5.68 -3.27
CA ILE A 80 -12.11 4.88 -2.39
C ILE A 80 -12.93 3.84 -3.17
N PRO A 81 -13.57 4.15 -4.31
CA PRO A 81 -14.35 3.16 -5.04
C PRO A 81 -13.54 1.93 -5.46
N GLY A 82 -12.34 2.13 -6.01
CA GLY A 82 -11.46 1.04 -6.43
C GLY A 82 -10.91 0.24 -5.25
N LEU A 83 -10.50 0.92 -4.17
CA LEU A 83 -10.04 0.26 -2.93
C LEU A 83 -11.15 -0.57 -2.28
N ARG A 84 -12.40 -0.07 -2.29
CA ARG A 84 -13.57 -0.83 -1.83
C ARG A 84 -13.78 -2.10 -2.65
N GLN A 85 -13.71 -2.00 -3.97
CA GLN A 85 -13.83 -3.13 -4.89
C GLN A 85 -12.74 -4.18 -4.63
N LEU A 86 -11.52 -3.73 -4.36
CA LEU A 86 -10.40 -4.59 -3.97
C LEU A 86 -10.68 -5.33 -2.66
N ALA A 87 -11.12 -4.60 -1.62
CA ALA A 87 -11.45 -5.18 -0.32
C ALA A 87 -12.60 -6.19 -0.41
N GLU A 88 -13.64 -5.88 -1.19
CA GLU A 88 -14.77 -6.77 -1.45
C GLU A 88 -14.34 -8.04 -2.20
N SER A 89 -13.45 -7.91 -3.18
CA SER A 89 -12.87 -9.06 -3.90
C SER A 89 -12.12 -10.02 -2.98
N LEU A 90 -11.34 -9.49 -2.04
CA LEU A 90 -10.62 -10.29 -1.04
C LEU A 90 -11.57 -10.99 -0.06
N ARG A 91 -12.59 -10.26 0.41
CA ARG A 91 -13.60 -10.79 1.34
C ARG A 91 -14.48 -11.86 0.70
N ALA A 92 -14.79 -11.73 -0.59
CA ALA A 92 -15.56 -12.73 -1.33
C ALA A 92 -14.84 -14.08 -1.41
N GLU A 93 -13.50 -14.09 -1.39
CA GLU A 93 -12.69 -15.31 -1.32
C GLU A 93 -12.47 -15.82 0.11
N GLY A 94 -13.09 -15.18 1.11
CA GLY A 94 -13.04 -15.55 2.53
C GLY A 94 -11.88 -14.95 3.33
N ALA A 95 -11.00 -14.17 2.72
CA ALA A 95 -9.89 -13.52 3.41
C ALA A 95 -10.36 -12.25 4.16
N LYS A 96 -9.77 -11.96 5.30
CA LYS A 96 -9.78 -10.59 5.84
C LYS A 96 -8.81 -9.74 5.02
N ALA A 97 -9.21 -8.50 4.72
CA ALA A 97 -8.41 -7.58 3.92
C ALA A 97 -7.70 -6.53 4.79
N ILE A 98 -6.44 -6.28 4.52
CA ILE A 98 -5.66 -5.16 5.07
C ILE A 98 -5.06 -4.39 3.90
N LEU A 99 -5.26 -3.08 3.87
CA LEU A 99 -4.55 -2.17 2.97
C LEU A 99 -3.20 -1.81 3.60
N GLN A 100 -2.10 -2.07 2.90
CA GLN A 100 -0.80 -1.54 3.29
C GLN A 100 -0.68 -0.12 2.75
N ILE A 101 -0.34 0.84 3.61
CA ILE A 101 -0.10 2.24 3.23
C ILE A 101 1.38 2.58 3.41
N PHE A 102 1.93 3.46 2.57
CA PHE A 102 3.34 3.78 2.59
C PHE A 102 3.65 5.17 2.02
N HIS A 103 4.87 5.61 2.31
CA HIS A 103 5.54 6.74 1.67
C HIS A 103 6.97 6.30 1.35
N ALA A 104 7.38 6.36 0.08
CA ALA A 104 8.68 5.82 -0.34
C ALA A 104 9.86 6.71 0.07
N GLY A 105 9.62 7.99 0.34
CA GLY A 105 10.66 8.91 0.79
C GLY A 105 11.80 9.01 -0.21
N ARG A 106 13.04 8.93 0.26
CA ARG A 106 14.24 8.96 -0.60
C ARG A 106 14.35 7.82 -1.62
N MET A 107 13.49 6.80 -1.51
CA MET A 107 13.44 5.69 -2.46
C MET A 107 12.50 5.97 -3.64
N SER A 108 11.73 7.06 -3.60
CA SER A 108 10.89 7.47 -4.71
C SER A 108 11.75 7.78 -5.94
N PRO A 109 11.42 7.21 -7.13
CA PRO A 109 12.06 7.60 -8.37
C PRO A 109 11.72 9.07 -8.69
N PRO A 110 12.70 9.90 -9.10
CA PRO A 110 12.44 11.31 -9.41
C PRO A 110 11.28 11.51 -10.41
N GLU A 111 11.24 10.71 -11.46
CA GLU A 111 10.24 10.77 -12.53
C GLU A 111 8.79 10.47 -12.08
N LEU A 112 8.60 9.99 -10.85
CA LEU A 112 7.28 9.64 -10.31
C LEU A 112 6.77 10.62 -9.27
N VAL A 113 7.57 11.60 -8.89
CA VAL A 113 7.24 12.55 -7.83
C VAL A 113 7.22 13.99 -8.34
N PRO A 114 6.48 14.90 -7.67
CA PRO A 114 6.41 16.30 -8.09
C PRO A 114 7.81 16.94 -8.22
N ASN A 115 7.98 17.74 -9.27
CA ASN A 115 9.21 18.47 -9.56
C ASN A 115 10.47 17.56 -9.68
N GLU A 116 10.30 16.28 -9.92
CA GLU A 116 11.39 15.29 -9.97
C GLU A 116 12.30 15.31 -8.73
N GLN A 117 11.76 15.74 -7.59
CA GLN A 117 12.52 15.92 -6.36
C GLN A 117 11.99 15.02 -5.23
N PRO A 118 12.61 13.85 -4.98
CA PRO A 118 12.31 13.03 -3.81
C PRO A 118 12.54 13.78 -2.50
N VAL A 119 11.78 13.43 -1.47
CA VAL A 119 11.89 14.02 -0.14
C VAL A 119 12.26 12.97 0.91
N SER A 120 12.89 13.39 2.00
CA SER A 120 13.24 12.50 3.12
C SER A 120 13.44 13.32 4.39
N ALA A 121 13.56 12.66 5.54
CA ALA A 121 13.91 13.30 6.81
C ALA A 121 15.29 13.99 6.78
N SER A 122 16.17 13.61 5.84
CA SER A 122 17.49 14.21 5.64
C SER A 122 17.93 14.12 4.18
N ALA A 123 18.78 15.05 3.72
CA ALA A 123 19.31 15.08 2.35
C ALA A 123 20.44 14.03 2.14
N ILE A 124 20.13 12.76 2.42
CA ILE A 124 21.07 11.64 2.28
C ILE A 124 20.53 10.68 1.22
N ALA A 125 21.27 10.54 0.11
CA ALA A 125 20.91 9.61 -0.96
C ALA A 125 20.86 8.16 -0.47
N PRO A 126 19.97 7.32 -1.02
CA PRO A 126 20.00 5.89 -0.76
C PRO A 126 21.27 5.26 -1.32
N VAL A 127 21.70 4.15 -0.71
CA VAL A 127 22.89 3.39 -1.16
C VAL A 127 22.50 2.56 -2.39
N ARG A 128 22.38 3.25 -3.53
CA ARG A 128 22.01 2.67 -4.82
C ARG A 128 22.69 3.51 -5.93
N GLU A 129 23.25 2.85 -6.92
CA GLU A 129 23.85 3.53 -8.07
C GLU A 129 22.81 4.40 -8.80
N GLY A 130 23.18 5.62 -9.16
CA GLY A 130 22.31 6.58 -9.84
C GLY A 130 21.17 7.15 -8.98
N ALA A 131 21.16 6.92 -7.67
CA ALA A 131 20.11 7.45 -6.80
C ALA A 131 20.21 8.98 -6.66
N ALA A 132 19.07 9.66 -6.77
CA ALA A 132 18.97 11.08 -6.51
C ALA A 132 19.16 11.38 -5.00
N THR A 133 19.78 12.51 -4.69
CA THR A 133 19.79 13.03 -3.33
C THR A 133 18.44 13.66 -3.02
N PRO A 134 17.70 13.21 -2.01
CA PRO A 134 16.43 13.79 -1.66
C PRO A 134 16.60 15.18 -1.04
N ARG A 135 15.58 15.99 -1.11
CA ARG A 135 15.47 17.21 -0.29
C ARG A 135 15.10 16.80 1.14
N ALA A 136 15.71 17.45 2.13
CA ALA A 136 15.26 17.33 3.52
C ALA A 136 13.88 17.98 3.68
N LEU A 137 12.99 17.32 4.43
CA LEU A 137 11.70 17.86 4.82
C LEU A 137 11.87 18.90 5.95
N GLU A 138 11.08 19.96 5.90
CA GLU A 138 10.87 20.85 7.04
C GLU A 138 9.91 20.18 8.05
N THR A 139 9.90 20.68 9.29
CA THR A 139 9.07 20.07 10.36
C THR A 139 7.59 20.06 10.01
N GLU A 140 7.08 21.14 9.43
CA GLU A 140 5.68 21.28 9.01
C GLU A 140 5.31 20.30 7.90
N GLU A 141 6.24 19.97 7.02
CA GLU A 141 6.04 18.95 5.97
C GLU A 141 5.98 17.53 6.57
N VAL A 142 6.78 17.25 7.61
CA VAL A 142 6.70 15.99 8.35
C VAL A 142 5.33 15.84 9.02
N GLU A 143 4.83 16.91 9.65
CA GLU A 143 3.50 16.93 10.27
C GLU A 143 2.40 16.68 9.22
N ALA A 144 2.49 17.31 8.05
CA ALA A 144 1.56 17.07 6.93
C ALA A 144 1.57 15.61 6.44
N ILE A 145 2.74 14.95 6.39
CA ILE A 145 2.83 13.54 6.05
C ILE A 145 2.18 12.67 7.14
N ILE A 146 2.36 12.99 8.42
CA ILE A 146 1.69 12.29 9.53
C ILE A 146 0.16 12.38 9.37
N GLU A 147 -0.37 13.55 9.07
CA GLU A 147 -1.80 13.75 8.79
C GLU A 147 -2.25 12.95 7.57
N ALA A 148 -1.44 12.91 6.50
CA ALA A 148 -1.72 12.13 5.30
C ALA A 148 -1.84 10.62 5.60
N PHE A 149 -1.01 10.06 6.47
CA PHE A 149 -1.16 8.67 6.96
C PHE A 149 -2.46 8.49 7.73
N GLY A 150 -2.88 9.46 8.54
CA GLY A 150 -4.17 9.47 9.24
C GLY A 150 -5.35 9.43 8.26
N GLU A 151 -5.34 10.32 7.26
CA GLU A 151 -6.36 10.39 6.21
C GLU A 151 -6.38 9.12 5.34
N ALA A 152 -5.22 8.58 5.00
CA ALA A 152 -5.11 7.30 4.30
C ALA A 152 -5.75 6.15 5.09
N THR A 153 -5.55 6.13 6.41
CA THR A 153 -6.19 5.15 7.31
C THR A 153 -7.70 5.31 7.34
N ARG A 154 -8.20 6.55 7.31
CA ARG A 154 -9.66 6.83 7.23
C ARG A 154 -10.27 6.30 5.92
N ARG A 155 -9.54 6.37 4.80
CA ARG A 155 -9.98 5.91 3.49
C ARG A 155 -9.92 4.38 3.34
N ALA A 156 -9.04 3.71 4.11
CA ALA A 156 -8.86 2.25 4.10
C ALA A 156 -9.97 1.50 4.84
#